data_ac4833d026180cf9e304af8747614a60
#
_entry.id   ac4833d026180cf9e304af8747614a60
#
_cell.length_a   1.000
_cell.length_b   1.000
_cell.length_c   1.000
_cell.angle_alpha   90.00
_cell.angle_beta   90.00
_cell.angle_gamma   90.00
#
_symmetry.space_group_name_H-M   'P 1'
#
loop_
_entity.id
_entity.type
_entity.pdbx_description
1 polymer ?
#
loop_
_entity_poly.entity_id
_entity_poly.type
_entity_poly.pdbx_seq_one_letter_code
_entity_poly.pdbx_strand_id
1 'polypeptide(L)'
;MPLSERGEYELTDALNLLAADESIAVVEISSWMEIGRPWDILAANEILLREHILQILGDVEGGATLKGDVSLGRGSIIRSGAYIQGPVLIGEDCDIGPNCFIRPTTCIGDRVRIGNAVEVKNSAIMSHSKIGHLSYVGDSIIGEGCNFGAGTICSNLRHDGKNIKSYVKGERVDSGRRKLGVVMGDDVMTGINTSIYPGTVIEPGFRGLPAAVCRDLVGAACRERK
;
A
#
# COMPACT_ATOMS: atom_id res chain seq x y z
N MET A 1 12.28 -33.22 1.11
CA MET A 1 10.89 -33.07 0.67
C MET A 1 10.87 -32.96 -0.85
N PRO A 2 10.05 -33.70 -1.59
CA PRO A 2 9.94 -33.59 -3.05
C PRO A 2 9.15 -32.32 -3.41
N LEU A 3 9.27 -31.85 -4.65
CA LEU A 3 8.43 -30.82 -5.22
C LEU A 3 7.02 -31.37 -5.46
N SER A 4 6.00 -30.56 -5.24
CA SER A 4 4.61 -30.87 -5.57
C SER A 4 4.41 -30.96 -7.09
N GLU A 5 3.23 -31.40 -7.53
CA GLU A 5 2.84 -31.39 -8.96
C GLU A 5 2.88 -29.98 -9.58
N ARG A 6 2.82 -28.94 -8.75
CA ARG A 6 2.96 -27.52 -9.14
C ARG A 6 4.40 -27.05 -9.25
N GLY A 7 5.38 -27.90 -8.91
CA GLY A 7 6.81 -27.56 -8.92
C GLY A 7 7.22 -26.67 -7.74
N GLU A 8 6.44 -26.63 -6.67
CA GLU A 8 6.69 -25.82 -5.47
C GLU A 8 6.89 -26.72 -4.24
N TYR A 9 7.56 -26.20 -3.20
CA TYR A 9 7.61 -26.83 -1.88
C TYR A 9 6.39 -26.41 -1.08
N GLU A 10 5.51 -27.36 -0.77
CA GLU A 10 4.26 -27.09 -0.07
C GLU A 10 4.46 -27.21 1.45
N LEU A 11 3.98 -26.21 2.19
CA LEU A 11 4.03 -26.23 3.66
C LEU A 11 3.25 -27.43 4.24
N THR A 12 2.11 -27.77 3.64
CA THR A 12 1.29 -28.93 4.04
C THR A 12 2.05 -30.24 3.90
N ASP A 13 2.84 -30.41 2.85
CA ASP A 13 3.66 -31.61 2.66
C ASP A 13 4.78 -31.68 3.69
N ALA A 14 5.40 -30.53 4.01
CA ALA A 14 6.40 -30.44 5.06
C ALA A 14 5.82 -30.83 6.44
N LEU A 15 4.63 -30.32 6.76
CA LEU A 15 3.94 -30.66 8.02
C LEU A 15 3.56 -32.12 8.08
N ASN A 16 3.08 -32.73 7.00
CA ASN A 16 2.74 -34.14 6.92
C ASN A 16 3.98 -35.04 7.13
N LEU A 17 5.13 -34.66 6.57
CA LEU A 17 6.39 -35.38 6.79
C LEU A 17 6.84 -35.28 8.25
N LEU A 18 6.77 -34.10 8.85
CA LEU A 18 7.09 -33.88 10.26
C LEU A 18 6.16 -34.69 11.18
N ALA A 19 4.87 -34.72 10.88
CA ALA A 19 3.87 -35.45 11.66
C ALA A 19 4.04 -36.97 11.64
N ALA A 20 4.82 -37.51 10.70
CA ALA A 20 5.16 -38.92 10.67
C ALA A 20 6.14 -39.34 11.78
N ASP A 21 7.04 -38.42 12.18
CA ASP A 21 8.12 -38.67 13.14
C ASP A 21 7.97 -37.89 14.45
N GLU A 22 7.20 -36.78 14.45
CA GLU A 22 7.06 -35.83 15.53
C GLU A 22 5.59 -35.58 15.90
N SER A 23 5.34 -35.22 17.15
CA SER A 23 4.01 -34.79 17.61
C SER A 23 3.79 -33.31 17.26
N ILE A 24 2.79 -33.02 16.45
CA ILE A 24 2.41 -31.64 16.09
C ILE A 24 1.19 -31.21 16.91
N ALA A 25 1.34 -30.13 17.70
CA ALA A 25 0.22 -29.52 18.39
C ALA A 25 -0.65 -28.72 17.41
N VAL A 26 -1.96 -28.92 17.45
CA VAL A 26 -2.93 -28.17 16.66
C VAL A 26 -3.62 -27.15 17.57
N VAL A 27 -3.64 -25.90 17.11
CA VAL A 27 -4.37 -24.80 17.78
C VAL A 27 -5.45 -24.31 16.83
N GLU A 28 -6.69 -24.32 17.29
CA GLU A 28 -7.82 -23.77 16.54
C GLU A 28 -7.81 -22.24 16.65
N ILE A 29 -7.94 -21.56 15.52
CA ILE A 29 -8.04 -20.11 15.44
C ILE A 29 -9.43 -19.70 14.98
N SER A 30 -9.96 -18.60 15.54
CA SER A 30 -11.33 -18.14 15.26
C SER A 30 -11.46 -17.34 13.95
N SER A 31 -10.35 -16.83 13.42
CA SER A 31 -10.36 -16.05 12.17
C SER A 31 -9.08 -16.30 11.37
N TRP A 32 -9.23 -16.33 10.07
CA TRP A 32 -8.16 -16.50 9.11
C TRP A 32 -8.41 -15.64 7.88
N MET A 33 -7.38 -15.02 7.35
CA MET A 33 -7.43 -14.33 6.06
C MET A 33 -6.17 -14.67 5.26
N GLU A 34 -6.37 -15.21 4.07
CA GLU A 34 -5.29 -15.43 3.13
C GLU A 34 -4.93 -14.13 2.40
N ILE A 35 -3.62 -13.82 2.34
CA ILE A 35 -3.08 -12.73 1.53
C ILE A 35 -2.31 -13.36 0.37
N GLY A 36 -3.05 -13.84 -0.62
CA GLY A 36 -2.51 -14.51 -1.82
C GLY A 36 -2.22 -13.55 -2.97
N ARG A 37 -2.75 -12.32 -2.90
CA ARG A 37 -2.61 -11.29 -3.94
C ARG A 37 -2.33 -9.94 -3.31
N PRO A 38 -1.61 -9.03 -4.01
CA PRO A 38 -1.26 -7.74 -3.41
C PRO A 38 -2.47 -6.95 -2.88
N TRP A 39 -3.58 -6.94 -3.58
CA TRP A 39 -4.79 -6.20 -3.15
C TRP A 39 -5.52 -6.81 -1.96
N ASP A 40 -5.18 -8.03 -1.55
CA ASP A 40 -5.73 -8.63 -0.33
C ASP A 40 -5.22 -7.89 0.92
N ILE A 41 -4.07 -7.21 0.81
CA ILE A 41 -3.55 -6.29 1.86
C ILE A 41 -4.57 -5.19 2.17
N LEU A 42 -5.24 -4.64 1.16
CA LEU A 42 -6.27 -3.61 1.37
C LEU A 42 -7.48 -4.16 2.14
N ALA A 43 -7.88 -5.41 1.83
CA ALA A 43 -8.96 -6.07 2.55
C ALA A 43 -8.55 -6.41 4.00
N ALA A 44 -7.30 -6.84 4.20
CA ALA A 44 -6.76 -7.08 5.54
C ALA A 44 -6.73 -5.78 6.37
N ASN A 45 -6.30 -4.67 5.78
CA ASN A 45 -6.33 -3.36 6.46
C ASN A 45 -7.75 -2.96 6.87
N GLU A 46 -8.75 -3.19 6.03
CA GLU A 46 -10.16 -2.89 6.34
C GLU A 46 -10.65 -3.63 7.59
N ILE A 47 -10.17 -4.86 7.82
CA ILE A 47 -10.53 -5.67 8.99
C ILE A 47 -9.70 -5.23 10.20
N LEU A 48 -8.38 -5.20 10.08
CA LEU A 48 -7.46 -4.96 11.18
C LEU A 48 -7.60 -3.56 11.79
N LEU A 49 -7.88 -2.55 10.98
CA LEU A 49 -8.09 -1.19 11.47
C LEU A 49 -9.34 -1.03 12.35
N ARG A 50 -10.33 -1.92 12.23
CA ARG A 50 -11.53 -1.89 13.09
C ARG A 50 -11.25 -2.45 14.48
N GLU A 51 -10.23 -3.31 14.61
CA GLU A 51 -9.85 -3.98 15.85
C GLU A 51 -8.64 -3.33 16.50
N HIS A 52 -8.03 -2.34 15.85
CA HIS A 52 -6.82 -1.69 16.34
C HIS A 52 -7.09 -0.80 17.55
N ILE A 53 -6.20 -0.89 18.55
CA ILE A 53 -6.25 -0.02 19.75
C ILE A 53 -5.78 1.38 19.35
N LEU A 54 -6.66 2.36 19.53
CA LEU A 54 -6.38 3.75 19.18
C LEU A 54 -5.40 4.38 20.17
N GLN A 55 -4.32 4.97 19.64
CA GLN A 55 -3.32 5.67 20.43
C GLN A 55 -2.76 6.86 19.67
N ILE A 56 -2.66 8.01 20.34
CA ILE A 56 -1.93 9.18 19.82
C ILE A 56 -0.66 9.32 20.67
N LEU A 57 0.46 8.83 20.16
CA LEU A 57 1.76 8.82 20.85
C LEU A 57 2.75 9.85 20.27
N GLY A 58 2.41 10.48 19.15
CA GLY A 58 3.16 11.55 18.50
C GLY A 58 2.54 12.93 18.74
N ASP A 59 3.03 13.92 18.02
CA ASP A 59 2.63 15.31 18.13
C ASP A 59 1.57 15.70 17.09
N VAL A 60 0.58 16.49 17.50
CA VAL A 60 -0.45 17.05 16.60
C VAL A 60 -0.42 18.57 16.72
N GLU A 61 -0.03 19.26 15.66
CA GLU A 61 0.02 20.73 15.63
C GLU A 61 -1.39 21.34 15.67
N GLY A 62 -1.52 22.52 16.27
CA GLY A 62 -2.73 23.31 16.21
C GLY A 62 -3.14 23.60 14.75
N GLY A 63 -4.43 23.40 14.43
CA GLY A 63 -4.97 23.54 13.07
C GLY A 63 -5.00 22.26 12.26
N ALA A 64 -4.45 21.16 12.76
CA ALA A 64 -4.72 19.82 12.22
C ALA A 64 -6.11 19.34 12.68
N THR A 65 -6.80 18.57 11.84
CA THR A 65 -8.13 18.01 12.14
C THR A 65 -8.10 16.51 12.05
N LEU A 66 -8.39 15.85 13.17
CA LEU A 66 -8.55 14.38 13.24
C LEU A 66 -10.04 14.07 13.45
N LYS A 67 -10.60 13.19 12.61
CA LYS A 67 -11.98 12.70 12.73
C LYS A 67 -12.04 11.18 12.73
N GLY A 68 -12.77 10.61 13.69
CA GLY A 68 -12.89 9.16 13.86
C GLY A 68 -11.59 8.54 14.37
N ASP A 69 -11.40 7.28 14.05
CA ASP A 69 -10.37 6.42 14.62
C ASP A 69 -9.00 6.67 13.97
N VAL A 70 -8.15 7.45 14.61
CA VAL A 70 -6.79 7.78 14.14
C VAL A 70 -5.78 7.32 15.19
N SER A 71 -4.79 6.51 14.76
CA SER A 71 -3.62 6.16 15.57
C SER A 71 -2.37 6.80 15.01
N LEU A 72 -1.50 7.30 15.91
CA LEU A 72 -0.25 7.98 15.59
C LEU A 72 0.88 7.42 16.45
N GLY A 73 1.92 6.89 15.80
CA GLY A 73 3.10 6.34 16.43
C GLY A 73 4.01 7.39 17.06
N ARG A 74 4.97 6.92 17.88
CA ARG A 74 5.96 7.77 18.57
C ARG A 74 6.85 8.51 17.57
N GLY A 75 7.25 9.74 17.91
CA GLY A 75 8.12 10.55 17.06
C GLY A 75 7.45 11.10 15.81
N SER A 76 6.22 10.70 15.52
CA SER A 76 5.45 11.21 14.38
C SER A 76 4.83 12.56 14.68
N ILE A 77 4.72 13.40 13.64
CA ILE A 77 4.09 14.71 13.73
C ILE A 77 3.01 14.88 12.66
N ILE A 78 1.82 15.35 13.07
CA ILE A 78 0.75 15.77 12.18
C ILE A 78 0.75 17.31 12.17
N ARG A 79 1.07 17.88 11.01
CA ARG A 79 1.26 19.32 10.84
C ARG A 79 -0.06 20.06 10.59
N SER A 80 -0.04 21.36 10.87
CA SER A 80 -1.17 22.26 10.68
C SER A 80 -1.80 22.15 9.29
N GLY A 81 -3.13 22.23 9.22
CA GLY A 81 -3.91 22.11 8.00
C GLY A 81 -4.08 20.67 7.49
N ALA A 82 -3.44 19.66 8.08
CA ALA A 82 -3.72 18.28 7.76
C ALA A 82 -5.14 17.90 8.20
N TYR A 83 -5.89 17.22 7.32
CA TYR A 83 -7.20 16.68 7.62
C TYR A 83 -7.13 15.16 7.53
N ILE A 84 -7.34 14.46 8.64
CA ILE A 84 -7.26 13.01 8.72
C ILE A 84 -8.61 12.46 9.15
N GLN A 85 -9.18 11.62 8.31
CA GLN A 85 -10.44 10.93 8.57
C GLN A 85 -10.20 9.44 8.72
N GLY A 86 -10.38 8.92 9.92
CA GLY A 86 -10.20 7.51 10.25
C GLY A 86 -11.30 6.57 9.72
N PRO A 87 -11.06 5.26 9.79
CA PRO A 87 -9.93 4.65 10.46
C PRO A 87 -8.60 4.83 9.69
N VAL A 88 -7.57 5.31 10.38
CA VAL A 88 -6.22 5.53 9.85
C VAL A 88 -5.18 5.14 10.90
N LEU A 89 -4.16 4.41 10.47
CA LEU A 89 -2.99 4.09 11.27
C LEU A 89 -1.77 4.78 10.67
N ILE A 90 -1.02 5.50 11.50
CA ILE A 90 0.26 6.14 11.15
C ILE A 90 1.32 5.59 12.09
N GLY A 91 2.38 5.04 11.52
CA GLY A 91 3.52 4.46 12.24
C GLY A 91 4.37 5.49 12.99
N GLU A 92 5.60 5.12 13.30
CA GLU A 92 6.55 5.93 14.05
C GLU A 92 7.39 6.84 13.14
N ASP A 93 7.90 7.95 13.69
CA ASP A 93 8.81 8.91 13.05
C ASP A 93 8.29 9.47 11.70
N CYS A 94 6.98 9.58 11.53
CA CYS A 94 6.34 10.11 10.33
C CYS A 94 6.19 11.63 10.35
N ASP A 95 6.22 12.25 9.17
CA ASP A 95 5.99 13.68 8.97
C ASP A 95 4.77 13.87 8.03
N ILE A 96 3.60 14.22 8.62
CA ILE A 96 2.31 14.23 7.93
C ILE A 96 1.78 15.66 7.79
N GLY A 97 1.72 16.15 6.59
CA GLY A 97 1.28 17.51 6.26
C GLY A 97 2.42 18.42 5.81
N PRO A 98 2.18 19.77 5.80
CA PRO A 98 0.91 20.42 6.08
C PRO A 98 -0.13 20.22 4.97
N ASN A 99 -1.39 20.63 5.23
CA ASN A 99 -2.47 20.71 4.22
C ASN A 99 -2.61 19.44 3.36
N CYS A 100 -2.60 18.25 3.96
CA CYS A 100 -2.89 16.98 3.28
C CYS A 100 -4.26 16.44 3.70
N PHE A 101 -4.81 15.54 2.89
CA PHE A 101 -6.04 14.83 3.22
C PHE A 101 -5.81 13.32 3.25
N ILE A 102 -5.90 12.72 4.44
CA ILE A 102 -5.81 11.27 4.61
C ILE A 102 -7.19 10.73 4.94
N ARG A 103 -7.64 9.80 4.12
CA ARG A 103 -9.00 9.25 4.15
C ARG A 103 -9.01 7.83 4.75
N PRO A 104 -10.22 7.33 5.08
CA PRO A 104 -10.39 6.06 5.77
C PRO A 104 -9.69 4.87 5.12
N THR A 105 -9.40 3.88 5.97
CA THR A 105 -8.74 2.61 5.66
C THR A 105 -7.32 2.75 5.12
N THR A 106 -6.61 3.78 5.59
CA THR A 106 -5.23 4.01 5.21
C THR A 106 -4.29 3.60 6.33
N CYS A 107 -3.30 2.75 5.99
CA CYS A 107 -2.18 2.38 6.84
C CYS A 107 -0.90 2.99 6.30
N ILE A 108 -0.18 3.70 7.16
CA ILE A 108 1.11 4.34 6.87
C ILE A 108 2.15 3.73 7.80
N GLY A 109 3.19 3.15 7.24
CA GLY A 109 4.34 2.60 7.97
C GLY A 109 5.22 3.67 8.61
N ASP A 110 6.37 3.27 9.12
CA ASP A 110 7.27 4.17 9.82
C ASP A 110 8.09 5.06 8.89
N ARG A 111 8.50 6.23 9.38
CA ARG A 111 9.38 7.19 8.67
C ARG A 111 8.85 7.60 7.30
N VAL A 112 7.53 7.60 7.15
CA VAL A 112 6.86 8.06 5.93
C VAL A 112 6.66 9.56 5.98
N ARG A 113 6.83 10.21 4.82
CA ARG A 113 6.51 11.63 4.65
C ARG A 113 5.35 11.81 3.69
N ILE A 114 4.27 12.45 4.17
CA ILE A 114 3.14 12.91 3.35
C ILE A 114 3.13 14.44 3.41
N GLY A 115 3.29 15.09 2.27
CA GLY A 115 3.44 16.54 2.23
C GLY A 115 2.21 17.30 1.74
N ASN A 116 2.44 18.56 1.35
CA ASN A 116 1.40 19.52 1.01
C ASN A 116 0.58 19.12 -0.23
N ALA A 117 -0.74 19.30 -0.14
CA ALA A 117 -1.70 18.99 -1.20
C ALA A 117 -1.64 17.53 -1.69
N VAL A 118 -1.33 16.60 -0.78
CA VAL A 118 -1.40 15.17 -1.03
C VAL A 118 -2.71 14.61 -0.48
N GLU A 119 -3.40 13.82 -1.29
CA GLU A 119 -4.55 13.03 -0.84
C GLU A 119 -4.20 11.54 -0.88
N VAL A 120 -4.46 10.85 0.23
CA VAL A 120 -4.32 9.39 0.36
C VAL A 120 -5.65 8.78 0.78
N LYS A 121 -6.04 7.68 0.15
CA LYS A 121 -7.31 7.01 0.46
C LYS A 121 -7.15 5.50 0.34
N ASN A 122 -7.62 4.75 1.35
CA ASN A 122 -7.72 3.29 1.33
C ASN A 122 -6.45 2.63 0.77
N SER A 123 -5.30 2.97 1.34
CA SER A 123 -4.00 2.57 0.82
C SER A 123 -3.08 2.06 1.94
N ALA A 124 -2.20 1.13 1.58
CA ALA A 124 -1.08 0.72 2.41
C ALA A 124 0.20 1.38 1.88
N ILE A 125 0.86 2.19 2.69
CA ILE A 125 2.13 2.84 2.37
C ILE A 125 3.18 2.27 3.32
N MET A 126 4.16 1.57 2.79
CA MET A 126 5.21 0.96 3.60
C MET A 126 6.26 1.97 4.00
N SER A 127 7.10 1.59 4.96
CA SER A 127 8.04 2.46 5.65
C SER A 127 9.00 3.19 4.70
N HIS A 128 9.56 4.31 5.15
CA HIS A 128 10.55 5.12 4.44
C HIS A 128 10.08 5.78 3.13
N SER A 129 8.80 5.64 2.77
CA SER A 129 8.27 6.20 1.52
C SER A 129 7.92 7.69 1.65
N LYS A 130 8.05 8.43 0.55
CA LYS A 130 7.86 9.88 0.50
C LYS A 130 6.89 10.27 -0.61
N ILE A 131 5.78 10.94 -0.23
CA ILE A 131 4.79 11.52 -1.13
C ILE A 131 4.72 13.01 -0.78
N GLY A 132 5.64 13.80 -1.34
CA GLY A 132 5.93 15.14 -0.84
C GLY A 132 4.95 16.22 -1.27
N HIS A 133 4.33 16.13 -2.46
CA HIS A 133 3.63 17.27 -3.07
C HIS A 133 2.57 16.86 -4.08
N LEU A 134 1.40 17.54 -4.05
CA LEU A 134 0.41 17.62 -5.14
C LEU A 134 0.01 16.25 -5.73
N SER A 135 -0.06 15.21 -4.93
CA SER A 135 -0.24 13.84 -5.40
C SER A 135 -1.54 13.22 -4.91
N TYR A 136 -2.09 12.28 -5.68
CA TYR A 136 -3.21 11.46 -5.26
C TYR A 136 -2.83 9.98 -5.26
N VAL A 137 -3.09 9.31 -4.13
CA VAL A 137 -2.86 7.87 -3.93
C VAL A 137 -4.14 7.23 -3.40
N GLY A 138 -4.85 6.53 -4.26
CA GLY A 138 -6.11 5.88 -3.89
C GLY A 138 -6.10 4.38 -4.13
N ASP A 139 -6.59 3.61 -3.15
CA ASP A 139 -6.78 2.15 -3.23
C ASP A 139 -5.50 1.43 -3.71
N SER A 140 -4.34 1.83 -3.15
CA SER A 140 -3.01 1.45 -3.64
C SER A 140 -2.16 0.76 -2.58
N ILE A 141 -1.21 -0.04 -3.02
CA ILE A 141 -0.17 -0.63 -2.20
C ILE A 141 1.17 -0.05 -2.66
N ILE A 142 1.85 0.66 -1.75
CA ILE A 142 3.12 1.32 -2.01
C ILE A 142 4.19 0.62 -1.18
N GLY A 143 5.20 0.11 -1.85
CA GLY A 143 6.35 -0.56 -1.23
C GLY A 143 7.20 0.36 -0.37
N GLU A 144 8.25 -0.19 0.20
CA GLU A 144 9.20 0.53 1.06
C GLU A 144 10.12 1.44 0.25
N GLY A 145 10.53 2.57 0.84
CA GLY A 145 11.54 3.45 0.26
C GLY A 145 11.14 4.19 -1.02
N CYS A 146 9.85 4.19 -1.37
CA CYS A 146 9.36 4.85 -2.58
C CYS A 146 9.41 6.37 -2.48
N ASN A 147 9.62 7.04 -3.62
CA ASN A 147 9.60 8.50 -3.69
C ASN A 147 8.75 9.00 -4.87
N PHE A 148 7.71 9.72 -4.55
CA PHE A 148 6.77 10.28 -5.54
C PHE A 148 7.23 11.67 -5.99
N GLY A 149 7.49 11.83 -7.28
CA GLY A 149 7.63 13.13 -7.91
C GLY A 149 6.34 13.93 -7.79
N ALA A 150 6.46 15.25 -7.61
CA ALA A 150 5.31 16.14 -7.46
C ALA A 150 4.30 15.97 -8.61
N GLY A 151 3.01 15.95 -8.29
CA GLY A 151 1.95 15.77 -9.29
C GLY A 151 1.76 14.32 -9.75
N THR A 152 2.29 13.32 -9.04
CA THR A 152 2.00 11.92 -9.35
C THR A 152 0.56 11.57 -8.97
N ILE A 153 -0.19 11.03 -9.93
CA ILE A 153 -1.60 10.67 -9.76
C ILE A 153 -1.81 9.18 -10.01
N CYS A 154 -2.22 8.46 -8.97
CA CYS A 154 -2.60 7.05 -9.04
C CYS A 154 -4.11 6.93 -9.27
N SER A 155 -4.53 6.79 -10.52
CA SER A 155 -5.94 6.56 -10.85
C SER A 155 -6.39 5.20 -10.32
N ASN A 156 -7.57 5.14 -9.71
CA ASN A 156 -8.09 3.94 -9.05
C ASN A 156 -9.45 3.47 -9.56
N LEU A 157 -9.97 4.07 -10.62
CA LEU A 157 -11.30 3.76 -11.17
C LEU A 157 -11.27 3.73 -12.69
N ARG A 158 -11.92 2.74 -13.30
CA ARG A 158 -12.14 2.66 -14.74
C ARG A 158 -13.37 3.49 -15.15
N HIS A 159 -13.34 4.10 -16.34
CA HIS A 159 -14.47 4.86 -16.87
C HIS A 159 -15.72 4.00 -17.11
N ASP A 160 -15.55 2.69 -17.45
CA ASP A 160 -16.64 1.76 -17.69
C ASP A 160 -17.21 1.13 -16.39
N GLY A 161 -16.64 1.49 -15.23
CA GLY A 161 -17.09 1.03 -13.92
C GLY A 161 -16.92 -0.48 -13.65
N LYS A 162 -16.24 -1.22 -14.53
CA LYS A 162 -15.94 -2.65 -14.34
C LYS A 162 -14.82 -2.87 -13.33
N ASN A 163 -14.66 -4.12 -12.88
CA ASN A 163 -13.53 -4.51 -12.05
C ASN A 163 -12.20 -4.20 -12.74
N ILE A 164 -11.24 -3.88 -11.91
CA ILE A 164 -9.88 -3.59 -12.37
C ILE A 164 -9.11 -4.91 -12.44
N LYS A 165 -8.43 -5.12 -13.56
CA LYS A 165 -7.49 -6.23 -13.73
C LYS A 165 -6.08 -5.75 -13.44
N SER A 166 -5.28 -6.59 -12.78
CA SER A 166 -3.89 -6.32 -12.46
C SER A 166 -3.01 -7.54 -12.78
N TYR A 167 -1.71 -7.41 -12.72
CA TYR A 167 -0.78 -8.48 -13.04
C TYR A 167 -0.37 -9.25 -11.78
N VAL A 168 -0.41 -10.59 -11.87
CA VAL A 168 0.10 -11.51 -10.85
C VAL A 168 0.89 -12.60 -11.57
N LYS A 169 2.14 -12.82 -11.21
CA LYS A 169 3.04 -13.82 -11.84
C LYS A 169 3.04 -13.75 -13.38
N GLY A 170 2.97 -12.54 -13.94
CA GLY A 170 2.98 -12.28 -15.39
C GLY A 170 1.62 -12.42 -16.09
N GLU A 171 0.58 -12.84 -15.39
CA GLU A 171 -0.78 -12.98 -15.92
C GLU A 171 -1.69 -11.84 -15.49
N ARG A 172 -2.63 -11.48 -16.36
CA ARG A 172 -3.61 -10.43 -16.07
C ARG A 172 -4.86 -11.01 -15.41
N VAL A 173 -4.98 -10.79 -14.09
CA VAL A 173 -6.02 -11.37 -13.23
C VAL A 173 -7.06 -10.31 -12.86
N ASP A 174 -8.33 -10.67 -12.79
CA ASP A 174 -9.40 -9.82 -12.25
C ASP A 174 -9.21 -9.72 -10.72
N SER A 175 -9.08 -8.49 -10.22
CA SER A 175 -8.91 -8.24 -8.80
C SER A 175 -10.19 -8.42 -7.98
N GLY A 176 -11.35 -8.54 -8.61
CA GLY A 176 -12.65 -8.47 -7.95
C GLY A 176 -13.03 -7.08 -7.44
N ARG A 177 -12.13 -6.09 -7.57
CA ARG A 177 -12.31 -4.73 -7.03
C ARG A 177 -12.66 -3.73 -8.13
N ARG A 178 -13.70 -2.92 -7.88
CA ARG A 178 -14.05 -1.79 -8.75
C ARG A 178 -13.06 -0.62 -8.62
N LYS A 179 -12.38 -0.55 -7.48
CA LYS A 179 -11.33 0.44 -7.21
C LYS A 179 -10.06 -0.27 -6.81
N LEU A 180 -9.02 -0.04 -7.58
CA LEU A 180 -7.66 -0.50 -7.33
C LEU A 180 -6.70 0.46 -8.04
N GLY A 181 -5.82 1.09 -7.29
CA GLY A 181 -4.82 2.01 -7.82
C GLY A 181 -3.59 1.26 -8.34
N VAL A 182 -2.43 1.55 -7.78
CA VAL A 182 -1.16 0.95 -8.13
C VAL A 182 -0.73 -0.09 -7.09
N VAL A 183 -0.10 -1.15 -7.57
CA VAL A 183 0.75 -2.03 -6.77
C VAL A 183 2.19 -1.67 -7.11
N MET A 184 2.90 -1.05 -6.18
CA MET A 184 4.24 -0.52 -6.37
C MET A 184 5.21 -1.29 -5.48
N GLY A 185 6.25 -1.84 -6.09
CA GLY A 185 7.34 -2.50 -5.35
C GLY A 185 8.24 -1.49 -4.64
N ASP A 186 9.26 -2.01 -3.96
CA ASP A 186 10.16 -1.19 -3.16
C ASP A 186 11.07 -0.29 -4.01
N ASP A 187 11.57 0.78 -3.40
CA ASP A 187 12.55 1.70 -3.99
C ASP A 187 12.14 2.33 -5.35
N VAL A 188 10.85 2.43 -5.63
CA VAL A 188 10.36 3.08 -6.85
C VAL A 188 10.44 4.59 -6.72
N MET A 189 10.93 5.27 -7.77
CA MET A 189 10.89 6.73 -7.89
C MET A 189 10.09 7.13 -9.10
N THR A 190 9.00 7.88 -8.92
CA THR A 190 8.26 8.47 -10.04
C THR A 190 8.83 9.83 -10.41
N GLY A 191 8.80 10.17 -11.70
CA GLY A 191 9.07 11.54 -12.14
C GLY A 191 7.92 12.48 -11.77
N ILE A 192 8.15 13.79 -11.88
CA ILE A 192 7.07 14.79 -11.70
C ILE A 192 5.95 14.57 -12.73
N ASN A 193 4.68 14.84 -12.32
CA ASN A 193 3.50 14.70 -13.17
C ASN A 193 3.33 13.30 -13.78
N THR A 194 3.76 12.26 -13.08
CA THR A 194 3.52 10.87 -13.51
C THR A 194 2.04 10.53 -13.38
N SER A 195 1.47 9.95 -14.43
CA SER A 195 0.10 9.42 -14.44
C SER A 195 0.13 7.90 -14.39
N ILE A 196 -0.54 7.31 -13.39
CA ILE A 196 -0.58 5.86 -13.20
C ILE A 196 -2.00 5.36 -13.41
N TYR A 197 -2.18 4.39 -14.32
CA TYR A 197 -3.47 3.78 -14.62
C TYR A 197 -3.92 2.82 -13.51
N PRO A 198 -5.25 2.59 -13.37
CA PRO A 198 -5.78 1.65 -12.39
C PRO A 198 -5.25 0.22 -12.60
N GLY A 199 -4.84 -0.42 -11.51
CA GLY A 199 -4.34 -1.80 -11.54
C GLY A 199 -2.93 -1.97 -12.11
N THR A 200 -2.21 -0.87 -12.32
CA THR A 200 -0.80 -0.93 -12.73
C THR A 200 0.05 -1.58 -11.66
N VAL A 201 0.98 -2.43 -12.08
CA VAL A 201 2.06 -2.96 -11.24
C VAL A 201 3.37 -2.31 -11.65
N ILE A 202 4.10 -1.75 -10.69
CA ILE A 202 5.43 -1.17 -10.93
C ILE A 202 6.44 -2.00 -10.15
N GLU A 203 7.40 -2.58 -10.87
CA GLU A 203 8.43 -3.43 -10.27
C GLU A 203 9.40 -2.63 -9.38
N PRO A 204 10.02 -3.29 -8.38
CA PRO A 204 10.98 -2.63 -7.50
C PRO A 204 12.11 -1.93 -8.26
N GLY A 205 12.57 -0.81 -7.71
CA GLY A 205 13.71 -0.06 -8.25
C GLY A 205 13.42 0.75 -9.52
N PHE A 206 12.18 0.81 -10.00
CA PHE A 206 11.81 1.63 -11.16
C PHE A 206 12.15 3.11 -10.94
N ARG A 207 12.61 3.78 -12.03
CA ARG A 207 12.92 5.21 -12.06
C ARG A 207 12.16 5.86 -13.22
N GLY A 208 11.08 6.55 -12.91
CA GLY A 208 10.22 7.21 -13.89
C GLY A 208 10.76 8.55 -14.36
N LEU A 209 10.60 8.83 -15.65
CA LEU A 209 10.86 10.15 -16.22
C LEU A 209 9.72 11.13 -15.86
N PRO A 210 9.97 12.46 -15.95
CA PRO A 210 8.91 13.46 -15.88
C PRO A 210 7.79 13.20 -16.89
N ALA A 211 6.54 13.39 -16.45
CA ALA A 211 5.33 13.18 -17.24
C ALA A 211 5.16 11.74 -17.79
N ALA A 212 5.77 10.75 -17.11
CA ALA A 212 5.60 9.36 -17.49
C ALA A 212 4.14 8.90 -17.35
N VAL A 213 3.71 8.02 -18.26
CA VAL A 213 2.42 7.33 -18.18
C VAL A 213 2.70 5.85 -17.90
N CYS A 214 2.36 5.40 -16.70
CA CYS A 214 2.53 4.02 -16.25
C CYS A 214 1.23 3.23 -16.44
N ARG A 215 1.31 2.09 -17.11
CA ARG A 215 0.17 1.24 -17.40
C ARG A 215 0.56 -0.23 -17.42
N ASP A 216 -0.34 -1.09 -16.97
CA ASP A 216 -0.21 -2.54 -16.95
C ASP A 216 0.96 -3.00 -16.05
N LEU A 217 2.00 -3.63 -16.59
CA LEU A 217 3.23 -4.01 -15.86
C LEU A 217 4.39 -3.12 -16.32
N VAL A 218 4.99 -2.42 -15.37
CA VAL A 218 6.10 -1.49 -15.61
C VAL A 218 7.36 -2.03 -14.92
N GLY A 219 8.30 -2.52 -15.71
CA GLY A 219 9.56 -3.06 -15.21
C GLY A 219 10.60 -1.99 -14.90
N ALA A 220 11.57 -2.34 -14.05
CA ALA A 220 12.71 -1.48 -13.70
C ALA A 220 13.53 -1.03 -14.92
N ALA A 221 13.49 -1.81 -16.00
CA ALA A 221 14.23 -1.55 -17.25
C ALA A 221 13.54 -0.57 -18.21
N CYS A 222 12.43 0.07 -17.84
CA CYS A 222 11.79 1.07 -18.70
C CYS A 222 12.64 2.37 -18.76
N ARG A 223 13.87 2.20 -19.24
CA ARG A 223 14.76 3.31 -19.63
C ARG A 223 14.40 3.67 -21.07
N GLU A 224 13.89 4.90 -21.23
CA GLU A 224 13.86 5.65 -22.49
C GLU A 224 13.55 4.84 -23.78
N ARG A 225 12.34 4.97 -24.30
CA ARG A 225 12.24 5.03 -25.76
C ARG A 225 12.66 6.44 -26.17
N LYS A 226 13.85 6.53 -26.75
CA LYS A 226 14.29 7.72 -27.46
C LYS A 226 13.30 8.11 -28.56
#